data_25e8b7024d471926e5485de5b1b8623e
#
_entry.id   25e8b7024d471926e5485de5b1b8623e
#
_cell.length_a   1.000
_cell.length_b   1.000
_cell.length_c   1.000
_cell.angle_alpha   90.00
_cell.angle_beta   90.00
_cell.angle_gamma   90.00
#
_symmetry.space_group_name_H-M   'P 1'
#
loop_
_entity.id
_entity.type
_entity.pdbx_description
1 polymer ?
#
loop_
_entity_poly.entity_id
_entity_poly.type
_entity_poly.pdbx_seq_one_letter_code
_entity_poly.pdbx_strand_id
1 'polypeptide(L)'
;MYIKILCLAFTCLGLISSTRAQWIETTITMPPQASARDLIYNPISNKVYTANVPDVGMPAQKSVTIIDGGSNTILTTLQVADGPRDFCHNTQNNKIYVANYFADSITVIDGKSDQILAVLPAGDGPRALCYNSTNNRIYCANEFSGNVTVIDGASNAIITTIQVGSTPRVICYNNTSNKIYVPNAGSQNLSVISGSSNTVIATLPMGNLPRGIVFNPQNNKVYVSNCSSDNVKVIDGVTDAVISTITVGDGPTAMFHNPSGNKIYCSNVGAPGPDTPAACTISVIDAVNNTVISTITAGDEPTAFCYSPNNNKIYWVDEWSHRVSVADATKDSVIMTISLGSGVVQPVDLCYNPINERVYTDNRLTYNLTVIKDSFTTAGIPSPTIENSLIKIYPNPVDHILYLNEKFSFSVYSLNGKLMYQKAESSDHLDVSSFTSGTYLLVTEKGAIRFVKR
;
A
#
# COMPACT_ATOMS: atom_id res chain seq x y z
N MET A 1 -6.78 -73.21 -0.54
CA MET A 1 -6.06 -72.25 0.27
C MET A 1 -5.97 -70.90 -0.56
N TYR A 2 -6.98 -70.03 -0.39
CA TYR A 2 -7.09 -68.83 -1.16
C TYR A 2 -6.55 -67.68 -0.31
N ILE A 3 -5.49 -67.03 -0.78
CA ILE A 3 -4.92 -65.84 -0.19
C ILE A 3 -5.72 -64.65 -0.72
N LYS A 4 -6.46 -63.94 0.14
CA LYS A 4 -7.08 -62.66 -0.16
C LYS A 4 -6.03 -61.57 -0.05
N ILE A 5 -5.70 -60.93 -1.17
CA ILE A 5 -4.90 -59.71 -1.19
C ILE A 5 -5.85 -58.56 -0.87
N LEU A 6 -5.59 -57.90 0.28
CA LEU A 6 -6.28 -56.71 0.72
C LEU A 6 -5.58 -55.49 0.09
N CYS A 7 -6.16 -54.91 -0.98
CA CYS A 7 -5.72 -53.65 -1.50
C CYS A 7 -6.15 -52.52 -0.54
N LEU A 8 -5.18 -51.98 0.21
CA LEU A 8 -5.37 -50.68 0.92
C LEU A 8 -5.33 -49.57 -0.10
N ALA A 9 -6.50 -49.01 -0.40
CA ALA A 9 -6.57 -47.74 -1.12
C ALA A 9 -6.15 -46.58 -0.16
N PHE A 10 -4.95 -46.11 -0.31
CA PHE A 10 -4.54 -44.85 0.30
C PHE A 10 -5.28 -43.69 -0.42
N THR A 11 -6.34 -43.20 0.18
CA THR A 11 -6.95 -41.96 -0.22
C THR A 11 -6.00 -40.83 0.22
N CYS A 12 -5.16 -40.40 -0.72
CA CYS A 12 -4.41 -39.17 -0.56
C CYS A 12 -5.42 -38.02 -0.63
N LEU A 13 -5.95 -37.57 0.53
CA LEU A 13 -6.61 -36.28 0.65
C LEU A 13 -5.52 -35.23 0.50
N GLY A 14 -5.24 -34.83 -0.72
CA GLY A 14 -4.45 -33.63 -0.99
C GLY A 14 -5.22 -32.45 -0.45
N LEU A 15 -4.77 -31.88 0.67
CA LEU A 15 -5.12 -30.54 1.08
C LEU A 15 -4.69 -29.60 -0.05
N ILE A 16 -5.63 -29.20 -0.90
CA ILE A 16 -5.42 -28.14 -1.89
C ILE A 16 -5.31 -26.85 -1.08
N SER A 17 -4.10 -26.52 -0.66
CA SER A 17 -3.80 -25.19 -0.18
C SER A 17 -3.89 -24.27 -1.38
N SER A 18 -4.85 -23.36 -1.39
CA SER A 18 -4.88 -22.26 -2.36
C SER A 18 -3.61 -21.45 -2.17
N THR A 19 -2.62 -21.65 -3.03
CA THR A 19 -1.44 -20.80 -3.05
C THR A 19 -1.86 -19.48 -3.66
N ARG A 20 -1.80 -18.41 -2.85
CA ARG A 20 -2.00 -17.05 -3.29
C ARG A 20 -0.72 -16.63 -3.98
N ALA A 21 -0.73 -16.49 -5.30
CA ALA A 21 0.46 -16.09 -6.05
C ALA A 21 0.46 -14.58 -6.30
N GLN A 22 1.62 -13.99 -6.14
CA GLN A 22 1.96 -12.65 -6.59
C GLN A 22 3.06 -12.78 -7.64
N TRP A 23 2.99 -11.97 -8.68
CA TRP A 23 4.04 -11.96 -9.70
C TRP A 23 4.21 -10.56 -10.26
N ILE A 24 5.39 -10.30 -10.81
CA ILE A 24 5.62 -9.08 -11.59
C ILE A 24 4.78 -9.17 -12.87
N GLU A 25 3.77 -8.31 -12.97
CA GLU A 25 2.90 -8.24 -14.14
C GLU A 25 3.63 -7.51 -15.28
N THR A 26 4.29 -6.42 -14.96
CA THR A 26 5.06 -5.62 -15.92
C THR A 26 6.03 -4.68 -15.19
N THR A 27 6.95 -4.12 -15.94
CA THR A 27 7.83 -3.04 -15.52
C THR A 27 7.64 -1.85 -16.47
N ILE A 28 7.34 -0.68 -15.92
CA ILE A 28 7.11 0.55 -16.67
C ILE A 28 8.41 1.34 -16.66
N THR A 29 9.02 1.53 -17.84
CA THR A 29 10.21 2.38 -17.97
C THR A 29 9.82 3.84 -17.80
N MET A 30 10.44 4.51 -16.83
CA MET A 30 10.22 5.92 -16.54
C MET A 30 11.04 6.80 -17.49
N PRO A 31 10.74 8.10 -17.58
CA PRO A 31 11.60 9.04 -18.31
C PRO A 31 13.06 8.94 -17.85
N PRO A 32 14.04 9.17 -18.75
CA PRO A 32 15.45 9.06 -18.40
C PRO A 32 15.82 9.89 -17.16
N GLN A 33 16.57 9.29 -16.23
CA GLN A 33 17.04 9.91 -14.98
C GLN A 33 15.90 10.31 -14.00
N ALA A 34 14.71 9.76 -14.16
CA ALA A 34 13.58 9.94 -13.27
C ALA A 34 13.69 8.96 -12.08
N SER A 35 14.51 9.32 -11.08
CA SER A 35 14.64 8.55 -9.83
C SER A 35 13.41 8.78 -8.96
N ALA A 36 12.51 7.81 -8.92
CA ALA A 36 11.28 7.91 -8.15
C ALA A 36 11.55 7.86 -6.63
N ARG A 37 10.76 8.63 -5.86
CA ARG A 37 10.94 8.83 -4.42
C ARG A 37 9.70 8.59 -3.60
N ASP A 38 8.55 8.65 -4.22
CA ASP A 38 7.25 8.53 -3.58
C ASP A 38 6.18 8.18 -4.60
N LEU A 39 5.14 7.47 -4.17
CA LEU A 39 4.03 7.01 -4.99
C LEU A 39 2.70 7.29 -4.31
N ILE A 40 1.71 7.74 -5.07
CA ILE A 40 0.33 7.78 -4.60
C ILE A 40 -0.64 7.22 -5.62
N TYR A 41 -1.62 6.46 -5.14
CA TYR A 41 -2.75 6.01 -5.94
C TYR A 41 -3.96 6.94 -5.77
N ASN A 42 -4.52 7.41 -6.88
CA ASN A 42 -5.76 8.17 -6.94
C ASN A 42 -6.92 7.26 -7.31
N PRO A 43 -7.79 6.86 -6.36
CA PRO A 43 -8.90 5.96 -6.62
C PRO A 43 -10.04 6.59 -7.45
N ILE A 44 -10.16 7.92 -7.46
CA ILE A 44 -11.22 8.61 -8.21
C ILE A 44 -10.97 8.53 -9.71
N SER A 45 -9.72 8.64 -10.13
CA SER A 45 -9.33 8.63 -11.55
C SER A 45 -8.63 7.35 -11.97
N ASN A 46 -8.43 6.37 -11.07
CA ASN A 46 -7.65 5.15 -11.26
C ASN A 46 -6.26 5.43 -11.83
N LYS A 47 -5.53 6.36 -11.22
CA LYS A 47 -4.18 6.78 -11.65
C LYS A 47 -3.15 6.60 -10.54
N VAL A 48 -1.91 6.31 -10.94
CA VAL A 48 -0.75 6.31 -10.07
C VAL A 48 0.13 7.50 -10.41
N TYR A 49 0.57 8.24 -9.40
CA TYR A 49 1.48 9.37 -9.53
C TYR A 49 2.81 8.99 -8.90
N THR A 50 3.93 9.33 -9.54
CA THR A 50 5.27 9.12 -8.99
C THR A 50 6.08 10.40 -9.04
N ALA A 51 6.73 10.72 -7.92
CA ALA A 51 7.60 11.86 -7.77
C ALA A 51 9.01 11.51 -8.25
N ASN A 52 9.49 12.17 -9.29
CA ASN A 52 10.78 11.90 -9.89
C ASN A 52 11.78 13.00 -9.50
N VAL A 53 12.84 12.61 -8.81
CA VAL A 53 13.94 13.49 -8.40
C VAL A 53 15.18 13.08 -9.17
N PRO A 54 15.98 14.03 -9.70
CA PRO A 54 17.24 13.70 -10.34
C PRO A 54 18.25 13.13 -9.34
N ASP A 55 19.13 12.27 -9.81
CA ASP A 55 20.32 11.91 -9.06
C ASP A 55 21.27 13.10 -8.91
N VAL A 56 22.01 13.12 -7.80
CA VAL A 56 22.90 14.23 -7.44
C VAL A 56 23.89 14.52 -8.58
N GLY A 57 23.90 15.76 -9.07
CA GLY A 57 24.84 16.24 -10.09
C GLY A 57 24.35 16.14 -11.53
N MET A 58 23.12 15.67 -11.78
CA MET A 58 22.54 15.63 -13.13
C MET A 58 21.59 16.82 -13.35
N PRO A 59 21.61 17.46 -14.54
CA PRO A 59 20.60 18.46 -14.92
C PRO A 59 19.30 17.73 -15.23
N ALA A 60 18.50 17.49 -14.22
CA ALA A 60 17.45 16.52 -14.36
C ALA A 60 16.05 17.11 -14.30
N GLN A 61 15.15 16.35 -14.87
CA GLN A 61 13.74 16.65 -14.97
C GLN A 61 13.08 16.38 -13.62
N LYS A 62 12.77 17.46 -12.92
CA LYS A 62 11.95 17.48 -11.73
C LYS A 62 10.52 17.29 -12.19
N SER A 63 10.00 16.11 -12.05
CA SER A 63 8.72 15.78 -12.69
C SER A 63 7.83 14.88 -11.83
N VAL A 64 6.55 14.90 -12.17
CA VAL A 64 5.59 13.89 -11.74
C VAL A 64 5.14 13.11 -12.96
N THR A 65 5.35 11.80 -12.96
CA THR A 65 4.82 10.92 -13.99
C THR A 65 3.48 10.37 -13.54
N ILE A 66 2.50 10.40 -14.45
CA ILE A 66 1.14 9.94 -14.21
C ILE A 66 0.87 8.71 -15.06
N ILE A 67 0.42 7.63 -14.42
CA ILE A 67 0.24 6.32 -15.01
C ILE A 67 -1.22 5.92 -14.90
N ASP A 68 -1.78 5.40 -15.97
CA ASP A 68 -3.12 4.80 -15.98
C ASP A 68 -3.10 3.46 -15.22
N GLY A 69 -3.89 3.36 -14.14
CA GLY A 69 -3.94 2.18 -13.29
C GLY A 69 -4.62 0.97 -13.95
N GLY A 70 -5.34 1.16 -15.05
CA GLY A 70 -5.97 0.08 -15.81
C GLY A 70 -5.02 -0.58 -16.80
N SER A 71 -4.36 0.24 -17.62
CA SER A 71 -3.48 -0.21 -18.71
C SER A 71 -1.99 -0.31 -18.33
N ASN A 72 -1.56 0.27 -17.22
CA ASN A 72 -0.16 0.42 -16.83
C ASN A 72 0.67 1.25 -17.84
N THR A 73 0.05 2.20 -18.52
CA THR A 73 0.74 3.08 -19.48
C THR A 73 0.94 4.48 -18.89
N ILE A 74 2.03 5.11 -19.24
CA ILE A 74 2.27 6.51 -18.89
C ILE A 74 1.29 7.38 -19.68
N LEU A 75 0.48 8.16 -18.95
CA LEU A 75 -0.43 9.15 -19.54
C LEU A 75 0.31 10.43 -19.88
N THR A 76 1.10 10.93 -18.95
CA THR A 76 1.87 12.17 -19.11
C THR A 76 2.96 12.28 -18.06
N THR A 77 3.91 13.18 -18.30
CA THR A 77 4.93 13.59 -17.32
C THR A 77 4.91 15.11 -17.20
N LEU A 78 4.59 15.59 -16.01
CA LEU A 78 4.48 17.01 -15.70
C LEU A 78 5.80 17.54 -15.11
N GLN A 79 6.28 18.65 -15.62
CA GLN A 79 7.39 19.36 -15.00
C GLN A 79 6.87 20.09 -13.76
N VAL A 80 7.46 19.82 -12.60
CA VAL A 80 7.11 20.43 -11.32
C VAL A 80 8.31 21.19 -10.75
N ALA A 81 8.15 21.80 -9.58
CA ALA A 81 9.23 22.48 -8.91
C ALA A 81 10.24 21.48 -8.31
N ASP A 82 11.39 21.96 -7.83
CA ASP A 82 12.54 21.14 -7.44
C ASP A 82 12.30 20.26 -6.22
N GLY A 83 12.69 18.99 -6.35
CA GLY A 83 12.66 18.00 -5.27
C GLY A 83 11.26 17.52 -4.91
N PRO A 84 10.41 17.08 -5.87
CA PRO A 84 9.14 16.46 -5.52
C PRO A 84 9.40 15.24 -4.65
N ARG A 85 8.71 15.15 -3.48
CA ARG A 85 9.10 14.22 -2.42
C ARG A 85 7.96 13.47 -1.74
N ASP A 86 6.79 14.09 -1.63
CA ASP A 86 5.63 13.52 -0.97
C ASP A 86 4.34 13.98 -1.63
N PHE A 87 3.33 13.14 -1.59
CA PHE A 87 2.03 13.38 -2.17
C PHE A 87 0.91 13.40 -1.15
N CYS A 88 -0.09 14.19 -1.44
CA CYS A 88 -1.36 14.14 -0.74
C CYS A 88 -2.54 14.23 -1.70
N HIS A 89 -3.49 13.30 -1.60
CA HIS A 89 -4.72 13.31 -2.39
C HIS A 89 -5.87 13.96 -1.62
N ASN A 90 -6.35 15.11 -2.10
CA ASN A 90 -7.60 15.70 -1.67
C ASN A 90 -8.75 15.00 -2.38
N THR A 91 -9.40 14.07 -1.69
CA THR A 91 -10.49 13.26 -2.25
C THR A 91 -11.78 14.05 -2.51
N GLN A 92 -12.00 15.19 -1.84
CA GLN A 92 -13.18 16.02 -2.04
C GLN A 92 -13.15 16.78 -3.37
N ASN A 93 -11.96 17.26 -3.76
CA ASN A 93 -11.79 18.07 -4.98
C ASN A 93 -11.03 17.33 -6.08
N ASN A 94 -10.63 16.09 -5.84
CA ASN A 94 -9.77 15.28 -6.71
C ASN A 94 -8.49 16.02 -7.14
N LYS A 95 -7.79 16.64 -6.17
CA LYS A 95 -6.51 17.32 -6.40
C LYS A 95 -5.37 16.54 -5.77
N ILE A 96 -4.24 16.50 -6.45
CA ILE A 96 -2.98 15.94 -5.93
C ILE A 96 -2.07 17.10 -5.56
N TYR A 97 -1.60 17.12 -4.33
CA TYR A 97 -0.62 18.08 -3.83
C TYR A 97 0.74 17.40 -3.76
N VAL A 98 1.77 18.09 -4.22
CA VAL A 98 3.14 17.58 -4.29
C VAL A 98 4.05 18.53 -3.50
N ALA A 99 4.71 18.02 -2.46
CA ALA A 99 5.72 18.77 -1.74
C ALA A 99 7.03 18.82 -2.55
N ASN A 100 7.49 20.00 -2.90
CA ASN A 100 8.73 20.21 -3.64
C ASN A 100 9.82 20.68 -2.68
N TYR A 101 10.58 19.73 -2.16
CA TYR A 101 11.49 19.89 -1.01
C TYR A 101 12.60 20.92 -1.20
N PHE A 102 13.18 21.01 -2.40
CA PHE A 102 14.25 21.96 -2.68
C PHE A 102 13.77 23.29 -3.25
N ALA A 103 12.50 23.40 -3.61
CA ALA A 103 11.91 24.62 -4.17
C ALA A 103 10.99 25.35 -3.19
N ASP A 104 10.92 24.92 -1.93
CA ASP A 104 10.10 25.54 -0.89
C ASP A 104 8.67 25.84 -1.35
N SER A 105 8.09 24.88 -2.07
CA SER A 105 6.79 25.08 -2.72
C SER A 105 5.96 23.78 -2.75
N ILE A 106 4.68 23.96 -3.03
CA ILE A 106 3.73 22.85 -3.21
C ILE A 106 3.08 23.00 -4.57
N THR A 107 3.23 22.00 -5.43
CA THR A 107 2.53 21.94 -6.72
C THR A 107 1.16 21.30 -6.53
N VAL A 108 0.13 21.87 -7.13
CA VAL A 108 -1.24 21.37 -7.12
C VAL A 108 -1.61 20.89 -8.52
N ILE A 109 -2.01 19.62 -8.63
CA ILE A 109 -2.38 18.96 -9.90
C ILE A 109 -3.87 18.60 -9.84
N ASP A 110 -4.60 18.86 -10.91
CA ASP A 110 -5.97 18.38 -11.09
C ASP A 110 -5.95 16.87 -11.43
N GLY A 111 -6.53 16.05 -10.57
CA GLY A 111 -6.50 14.59 -10.72
C GLY A 111 -7.33 14.05 -11.89
N LYS A 112 -8.19 14.87 -12.51
CA LYS A 112 -8.98 14.49 -13.68
C LYS A 112 -8.27 14.84 -14.98
N SER A 113 -7.83 16.10 -15.10
CA SER A 113 -7.25 16.64 -16.36
C SER A 113 -5.74 16.52 -16.43
N ASP A 114 -5.06 16.16 -15.32
CA ASP A 114 -3.61 16.10 -15.20
C ASP A 114 -2.90 17.44 -15.47
N GLN A 115 -3.58 18.56 -15.19
CA GLN A 115 -3.02 19.90 -15.36
C GLN A 115 -2.53 20.44 -14.02
N ILE A 116 -1.42 21.17 -14.04
CA ILE A 116 -0.96 21.95 -12.89
C ILE A 116 -1.92 23.12 -12.70
N LEU A 117 -2.58 23.17 -11.55
CA LEU A 117 -3.51 24.24 -11.17
C LEU A 117 -2.81 25.42 -10.52
N ALA A 118 -1.78 25.15 -9.70
CA ALA A 118 -1.04 26.17 -8.96
C ALA A 118 0.32 25.63 -8.49
N VAL A 119 1.24 26.55 -8.21
CA VAL A 119 2.44 26.33 -7.41
C VAL A 119 2.39 27.33 -6.26
N LEU A 120 2.33 26.81 -5.04
CA LEU A 120 2.10 27.58 -3.82
C LEU A 120 3.41 27.68 -3.03
N PRO A 121 3.75 28.84 -2.42
CA PRO A 121 4.88 28.90 -1.51
C PRO A 121 4.62 28.08 -0.25
N ALA A 122 5.67 27.49 0.31
CA ALA A 122 5.67 26.77 1.58
C ALA A 122 6.76 27.34 2.50
N GLY A 123 6.95 26.73 3.67
CA GLY A 123 8.18 26.93 4.44
C GLY A 123 9.36 26.19 3.81
N ASP A 124 10.56 26.40 4.36
CA ASP A 124 11.80 25.81 3.88
C ASP A 124 11.80 24.28 4.11
N GLY A 125 12.03 23.52 3.05
CA GLY A 125 12.04 22.07 3.03
C GLY A 125 10.67 21.40 3.24
N PRO A 126 9.63 21.67 2.42
CA PRO A 126 8.36 20.96 2.49
C PRO A 126 8.59 19.46 2.25
N ARG A 127 8.22 18.62 3.24
CA ARG A 127 8.64 17.24 3.29
C ARG A 127 7.51 16.23 3.35
N ALA A 128 6.45 16.53 4.09
CA ALA A 128 5.33 15.62 4.28
C ALA A 128 4.00 16.37 4.27
N LEU A 129 3.00 15.76 3.65
CA LEU A 129 1.67 16.32 3.44
C LEU A 129 0.60 15.45 4.08
N CYS A 130 -0.45 16.03 4.63
CA CYS A 130 -1.66 15.30 4.97
C CYS A 130 -2.92 16.08 4.61
N TYR A 131 -3.98 15.34 4.29
CA TYR A 131 -5.30 15.89 3.98
C TYR A 131 -6.24 15.75 5.17
N ASN A 132 -6.76 16.88 5.64
CA ASN A 132 -7.84 16.95 6.61
C ASN A 132 -9.18 17.01 5.87
N SER A 133 -9.86 15.86 5.80
CA SER A 133 -11.13 15.70 5.10
C SER A 133 -12.31 16.41 5.82
N THR A 134 -12.21 16.67 7.11
CA THR A 134 -13.27 17.36 7.88
C THR A 134 -13.40 18.82 7.45
N ASN A 135 -12.26 19.48 7.21
CA ASN A 135 -12.24 20.92 6.93
C ASN A 135 -11.79 21.22 5.49
N ASN A 136 -11.54 20.21 4.67
CA ASN A 136 -10.97 20.34 3.32
C ASN A 136 -9.66 21.15 3.32
N ARG A 137 -8.69 20.80 4.17
CA ARG A 137 -7.41 21.50 4.30
C ARG A 137 -6.25 20.55 4.07
N ILE A 138 -5.18 21.08 3.50
CA ILE A 138 -3.90 20.40 3.35
C ILE A 138 -2.92 21.01 4.35
N TYR A 139 -2.19 20.16 5.05
CA TYR A 139 -1.13 20.53 5.97
C TYR A 139 0.18 19.98 5.44
N CYS A 140 1.18 20.86 5.35
CA CYS A 140 2.53 20.53 4.88
C CYS A 140 3.55 20.82 5.98
N ALA A 141 4.25 19.77 6.43
CA ALA A 141 5.36 19.91 7.36
C ALA A 141 6.62 20.38 6.62
N ASN A 142 7.21 21.48 7.06
CA ASN A 142 8.40 22.10 6.48
C ASN A 142 9.61 21.84 7.39
N GLU A 143 10.50 20.95 6.96
CA GLU A 143 11.56 20.35 7.78
C GLU A 143 12.52 21.40 8.36
N PHE A 144 13.00 22.31 7.52
CA PHE A 144 14.02 23.30 7.95
C PHE A 144 13.42 24.52 8.64
N SER A 145 12.25 24.97 8.23
CA SER A 145 11.54 26.08 8.90
C SER A 145 10.95 25.72 10.25
N GLY A 146 10.79 24.44 10.59
CA GLY A 146 10.15 24.00 11.84
C GLY A 146 8.70 24.44 11.96
N ASN A 147 7.96 24.44 10.85
CA ASN A 147 6.57 24.90 10.81
C ASN A 147 5.70 24.04 9.90
N VAL A 148 4.39 24.32 9.90
CA VAL A 148 3.39 23.66 9.06
C VAL A 148 2.64 24.70 8.26
N THR A 149 2.68 24.62 6.94
CA THR A 149 1.85 25.42 6.03
C THR A 149 0.46 24.80 5.91
N VAL A 150 -0.60 25.60 6.05
CA VAL A 150 -1.99 25.19 5.92
C VAL A 150 -2.62 25.82 4.68
N ILE A 151 -3.22 24.96 3.84
CA ILE A 151 -3.78 25.34 2.55
C ILE A 151 -5.27 25.02 2.52
N ASP A 152 -6.08 25.92 2.01
CA ASP A 152 -7.49 25.65 1.69
C ASP A 152 -7.60 24.77 0.44
N GLY A 153 -8.20 23.59 0.59
CA GLY A 153 -8.29 22.60 -0.49
C GLY A 153 -9.21 22.99 -1.64
N ALA A 154 -10.15 23.90 -1.42
CA ALA A 154 -11.04 24.39 -2.48
C ALA A 154 -10.36 25.46 -3.34
N SER A 155 -9.86 26.53 -2.71
CA SER A 155 -9.29 27.69 -3.37
C SER A 155 -7.79 27.61 -3.67
N ASN A 156 -7.08 26.68 -3.04
CA ASN A 156 -5.61 26.59 -2.99
C ASN A 156 -4.95 27.82 -2.30
N ALA A 157 -5.67 28.58 -1.52
CA ALA A 157 -5.10 29.69 -0.78
C ALA A 157 -4.35 29.20 0.47
N ILE A 158 -3.23 29.83 0.79
CA ILE A 158 -2.55 29.61 2.07
C ILE A 158 -3.39 30.29 3.17
N ILE A 159 -3.81 29.49 4.15
CA ILE A 159 -4.60 30.00 5.28
C ILE A 159 -3.68 30.60 6.34
N THR A 160 -2.64 29.85 6.71
CA THR A 160 -1.71 30.23 7.78
C THR A 160 -0.47 29.36 7.78
N THR A 161 0.54 29.75 8.55
CA THR A 161 1.71 28.96 8.90
C THR A 161 1.78 28.81 10.41
N ILE A 162 1.93 27.57 10.90
CA ILE A 162 1.89 27.20 12.31
C ILE A 162 3.29 26.80 12.76
N GLN A 163 3.86 27.48 13.76
CA GLN A 163 5.14 27.09 14.34
C GLN A 163 4.98 25.78 15.15
N VAL A 164 5.90 24.82 14.92
CA VAL A 164 6.00 23.54 15.63
C VAL A 164 7.41 23.36 16.18
N GLY A 165 7.83 22.16 16.49
CA GLY A 165 9.22 21.91 16.87
C GLY A 165 10.16 21.85 15.66
N SER A 166 11.46 21.66 15.91
CA SER A 166 12.47 21.57 14.85
C SER A 166 12.44 20.21 14.12
N THR A 167 12.70 20.26 12.84
CA THR A 167 12.84 19.10 11.96
C THR A 167 11.57 18.21 11.91
N PRO A 168 10.37 18.77 11.60
CA PRO A 168 9.18 17.98 11.34
C PRO A 168 9.35 17.23 10.01
N ARG A 169 9.29 15.90 10.03
CA ARG A 169 9.57 15.06 8.85
C ARG A 169 8.38 14.27 8.35
N VAL A 170 7.42 14.04 9.21
CA VAL A 170 6.20 13.29 8.94
C VAL A 170 5.03 14.01 9.59
N ILE A 171 3.83 13.76 9.09
CA ILE A 171 2.60 14.38 9.56
C ILE A 171 1.44 13.42 9.44
N CYS A 172 0.51 13.43 10.39
CA CYS A 172 -0.62 12.50 10.39
C CYS A 172 -1.91 13.21 10.80
N TYR A 173 -2.99 12.92 10.10
CA TYR A 173 -4.33 13.41 10.42
C TYR A 173 -5.14 12.36 11.17
N ASN A 174 -5.66 12.73 12.33
CA ASN A 174 -6.66 11.99 13.11
C ASN A 174 -8.05 12.53 12.76
N ASN A 175 -8.80 11.80 11.95
CA ASN A 175 -10.11 12.18 11.49
C ASN A 175 -11.21 12.03 12.57
N THR A 176 -10.98 11.25 13.61
CA THR A 176 -11.93 11.06 14.73
C THR A 176 -11.97 12.29 15.63
N SER A 177 -10.83 12.89 15.90
CA SER A 177 -10.70 14.04 16.80
C SER A 177 -10.43 15.35 16.06
N ASN A 178 -10.33 15.34 14.73
CA ASN A 178 -9.96 16.47 13.88
C ASN A 178 -8.66 17.15 14.36
N LYS A 179 -7.61 16.37 14.55
CA LYS A 179 -6.29 16.83 15.00
C LYS A 179 -5.20 16.40 14.02
N ILE A 180 -4.17 17.22 13.93
CA ILE A 180 -2.98 16.93 13.15
C ILE A 180 -1.81 16.73 14.11
N TYR A 181 -1.08 15.65 13.93
CA TYR A 181 0.07 15.26 14.76
C TYR A 181 1.35 15.38 13.95
N VAL A 182 2.32 16.10 14.52
CA VAL A 182 3.59 16.44 13.84
C VAL A 182 4.77 16.06 14.74
N PRO A 183 5.41 14.89 14.51
CA PRO A 183 6.64 14.54 15.18
C PRO A 183 7.79 15.46 14.74
N ASN A 184 8.49 16.06 15.69
CA ASN A 184 9.59 16.98 15.49
C ASN A 184 10.89 16.28 15.88
N ALA A 185 11.61 15.73 14.89
CA ALA A 185 12.78 14.90 15.12
C ALA A 185 13.92 15.62 15.85
N GLY A 186 14.15 16.89 15.54
CA GLY A 186 15.18 17.70 16.16
C GLY A 186 14.83 18.15 17.58
N SER A 187 13.57 18.45 17.86
CA SER A 187 13.10 18.86 19.19
C SER A 187 12.71 17.68 20.08
N GLN A 188 12.69 16.44 19.55
CA GLN A 188 12.31 15.24 20.30
C GLN A 188 10.92 15.34 20.95
N ASN A 189 9.97 15.93 20.24
CA ASN A 189 8.61 16.12 20.72
C ASN A 189 7.59 15.94 19.59
N LEU A 190 6.32 15.92 19.97
CA LEU A 190 5.16 15.82 19.07
C LEU A 190 4.31 17.08 19.27
N SER A 191 4.11 17.85 18.22
CA SER A 191 3.12 18.93 18.21
C SER A 191 1.75 18.38 17.82
N VAL A 192 0.71 18.74 18.58
CA VAL A 192 -0.69 18.44 18.26
C VAL A 192 -1.36 19.74 17.83
N ILE A 193 -1.88 19.77 16.62
CA ILE A 193 -2.56 20.91 16.03
C ILE A 193 -4.06 20.64 15.96
N SER A 194 -4.87 21.59 16.44
CA SER A 194 -6.32 21.55 16.23
C SER A 194 -6.66 21.82 14.77
N GLY A 195 -7.34 20.89 14.09
CA GLY A 195 -7.83 21.09 12.73
C GLY A 195 -8.88 22.20 12.62
N SER A 196 -9.56 22.54 13.69
CA SER A 196 -10.56 23.62 13.70
C SER A 196 -9.93 25.01 13.75
N SER A 197 -8.99 25.23 14.70
CA SER A 197 -8.39 26.54 14.93
C SER A 197 -7.07 26.77 14.20
N ASN A 198 -6.41 25.72 13.68
CA ASN A 198 -5.05 25.78 13.14
C ASN A 198 -4.01 26.31 14.15
N THR A 199 -4.11 25.90 15.38
CA THR A 199 -3.18 26.26 16.46
C THR A 199 -2.63 25.01 17.12
N VAL A 200 -1.39 25.05 17.63
CA VAL A 200 -0.85 24.01 18.49
C VAL A 200 -1.60 24.01 19.82
N ILE A 201 -2.22 22.88 20.17
CA ILE A 201 -2.99 22.71 21.40
C ILE A 201 -2.25 21.88 22.46
N ALA A 202 -1.23 21.09 22.03
CA ALA A 202 -0.38 20.34 22.94
C ALA A 202 1.01 20.12 22.33
N THR A 203 2.02 19.99 23.18
CA THR A 203 3.36 19.53 22.80
C THR A 203 3.77 18.46 23.78
N LEU A 204 4.01 17.24 23.25
CA LEU A 204 4.26 16.04 24.05
C LEU A 204 5.71 15.61 23.93
N PRO A 205 6.40 15.24 25.02
CA PRO A 205 7.76 14.72 24.94
C PRO A 205 7.76 13.35 24.26
N MET A 206 8.62 13.19 23.25
CA MET A 206 8.86 11.93 22.57
C MET A 206 10.22 11.33 22.95
N GLY A 207 10.56 10.17 22.39
CA GLY A 207 11.91 9.63 22.44
C GLY A 207 12.85 10.33 21.45
N ASN A 208 14.07 9.84 21.36
CA ASN A 208 15.06 10.39 20.43
C ASN A 208 14.69 10.07 18.99
N LEU A 209 14.76 11.07 18.13
CA LEU A 209 14.54 10.99 16.69
C LEU A 209 13.17 10.36 16.33
N PRO A 210 12.04 10.98 16.71
CA PRO A 210 10.72 10.53 16.26
C PRO A 210 10.64 10.63 14.73
N ARG A 211 10.31 9.49 14.06
CA ARG A 211 10.50 9.34 12.61
C ARG A 211 9.28 8.82 11.84
N GLY A 212 8.52 7.92 12.44
CA GLY A 212 7.29 7.39 11.86
C GLY A 212 6.08 7.77 12.70
N ILE A 213 4.92 7.84 12.06
CA ILE A 213 3.65 8.10 12.71
C ILE A 213 2.51 7.40 11.98
N VAL A 214 1.57 6.85 12.73
CA VAL A 214 0.33 6.30 12.16
C VAL A 214 -0.84 6.51 13.11
N PHE A 215 -1.99 6.84 12.54
CA PHE A 215 -3.26 6.93 13.25
C PHE A 215 -4.05 5.62 13.10
N ASN A 216 -4.60 5.14 14.21
CA ASN A 216 -5.51 4.01 14.24
C ASN A 216 -6.95 4.49 14.51
N PRO A 217 -7.81 4.49 13.49
CA PRO A 217 -9.19 4.98 13.65
C PRO A 217 -10.09 4.04 14.45
N GLN A 218 -9.74 2.77 14.63
CA GLN A 218 -10.55 1.79 15.35
C GLN A 218 -10.56 2.03 16.86
N ASN A 219 -9.50 2.63 17.40
CA ASN A 219 -9.37 2.91 18.83
C ASN A 219 -8.96 4.35 19.15
N ASN A 220 -8.91 5.22 18.12
CA ASN A 220 -8.52 6.63 18.22
C ASN A 220 -7.16 6.84 18.90
N LYS A 221 -6.17 6.00 18.57
CA LYS A 221 -4.80 6.14 19.08
C LYS A 221 -3.85 6.56 17.97
N VAL A 222 -2.82 7.31 18.32
CA VAL A 222 -1.71 7.68 17.45
C VAL A 222 -0.44 7.01 17.96
N TYR A 223 0.31 6.39 17.05
CA TYR A 223 1.55 5.68 17.34
C TYR A 223 2.70 6.44 16.71
N VAL A 224 3.76 6.70 17.47
CA VAL A 224 4.95 7.43 17.02
C VAL A 224 6.19 6.59 17.29
N SER A 225 6.94 6.23 16.25
CA SER A 225 8.21 5.53 16.37
C SER A 225 9.34 6.50 16.71
N ASN A 226 10.19 6.14 17.67
CA ASN A 226 11.36 6.90 18.12
C ASN A 226 12.61 6.11 17.75
N CYS A 227 13.20 6.46 16.60
CA CYS A 227 14.22 5.69 15.90
C CYS A 227 15.48 5.40 16.77
N SER A 228 15.95 6.38 17.51
CA SER A 228 17.15 6.23 18.38
C SER A 228 16.80 5.92 19.83
N SER A 229 15.58 5.51 20.11
CA SER A 229 15.13 5.06 21.44
C SER A 229 14.49 3.67 21.40
N ASP A 230 14.45 3.02 20.25
CA ASP A 230 13.96 1.66 20.01
C ASP A 230 12.58 1.40 20.60
N ASN A 231 11.71 2.40 20.50
CA ASN A 231 10.36 2.30 21.02
C ASN A 231 9.32 3.03 20.18
N VAL A 232 8.08 2.68 20.44
CA VAL A 232 6.88 3.34 19.94
C VAL A 232 6.12 3.94 21.11
N LYS A 233 5.84 5.24 21.07
CA LYS A 233 4.92 5.89 22.00
C LYS A 233 3.51 5.86 21.45
N VAL A 234 2.54 5.58 22.35
CA VAL A 234 1.12 5.54 22.04
C VAL A 234 0.43 6.73 22.68
N ILE A 235 -0.28 7.50 21.88
CA ILE A 235 -0.98 8.72 22.28
C ILE A 235 -2.49 8.47 22.17
N ASP A 236 -3.22 8.80 23.23
CA ASP A 236 -4.69 8.83 23.21
C ASP A 236 -5.16 10.04 22.40
N GLY A 237 -5.94 9.81 21.34
CA GLY A 237 -6.39 10.87 20.43
C GLY A 237 -7.45 11.82 20.99
N VAL A 238 -8.04 11.49 22.14
CA VAL A 238 -9.00 12.38 22.83
C VAL A 238 -8.27 13.34 23.75
N THR A 239 -7.43 12.78 24.64
CA THR A 239 -6.79 13.52 25.76
C THR A 239 -5.40 14.06 25.39
N ASP A 240 -4.81 13.62 24.28
CA ASP A 240 -3.43 13.90 23.88
C ASP A 240 -2.39 13.42 24.90
N ALA A 241 -2.76 12.48 25.77
CA ALA A 241 -1.83 11.88 26.72
C ALA A 241 -1.02 10.75 26.11
N VAL A 242 0.26 10.64 26.45
CA VAL A 242 1.07 9.43 26.19
C VAL A 242 0.60 8.35 27.16
N ILE A 243 -0.04 7.29 26.62
CA ILE A 243 -0.65 6.23 27.42
C ILE A 243 0.20 4.94 27.48
N SER A 244 1.16 4.78 26.59
CA SER A 244 2.07 3.62 26.57
C SER A 244 3.38 3.95 25.87
N THR A 245 4.43 3.22 26.25
CA THR A 245 5.71 3.15 25.55
C THR A 245 6.03 1.68 25.32
N ILE A 246 6.15 1.28 24.06
CA ILE A 246 6.32 -0.10 23.61
C ILE A 246 7.75 -0.26 23.12
N THR A 247 8.53 -1.15 23.71
CA THR A 247 9.84 -1.53 23.18
C THR A 247 9.65 -2.35 21.90
N VAL A 248 10.34 -1.99 20.82
CA VAL A 248 10.33 -2.65 19.51
C VAL A 248 11.75 -3.04 19.11
N GLY A 249 11.97 -3.42 17.86
CA GLY A 249 13.32 -3.67 17.35
C GLY A 249 14.12 -2.37 17.20
N ASP A 250 15.40 -2.51 16.89
CA ASP A 250 16.38 -1.43 16.76
C ASP A 250 16.06 -0.53 15.55
N GLY A 251 16.10 0.79 15.74
CA GLY A 251 15.89 1.79 14.70
C GLY A 251 14.48 1.80 14.09
N PRO A 252 13.39 1.90 14.88
CA PRO A 252 12.04 1.93 14.31
C PRO A 252 11.80 3.18 13.44
N THR A 253 11.26 2.97 12.23
CA THR A 253 11.02 4.04 11.24
C THR A 253 9.58 4.05 10.73
N ALA A 254 9.28 3.38 9.63
CA ALA A 254 7.96 3.39 9.01
C ALA A 254 6.94 2.62 9.85
N MET A 255 5.71 3.11 9.83
CA MET A 255 4.60 2.49 10.56
C MET A 255 3.37 2.37 9.68
N PHE A 256 2.62 1.29 9.87
CA PHE A 256 1.41 1.01 9.13
C PHE A 256 0.31 0.44 10.03
N HIS A 257 -0.93 0.91 9.88
CA HIS A 257 -2.10 0.35 10.55
C HIS A 257 -2.80 -0.67 9.64
N ASN A 258 -2.89 -1.92 10.11
CA ASN A 258 -3.71 -2.95 9.49
C ASN A 258 -5.11 -2.97 10.11
N PRO A 259 -6.15 -2.56 9.36
CA PRO A 259 -7.51 -2.50 9.88
C PRO A 259 -8.13 -3.88 10.13
N SER A 260 -7.73 -4.91 9.38
CA SER A 260 -8.32 -6.25 9.49
C SER A 260 -8.05 -6.93 10.82
N GLY A 261 -6.89 -6.70 11.42
CA GLY A 261 -6.49 -7.29 12.70
C GLY A 261 -6.33 -6.28 13.82
N ASN A 262 -6.63 -5.01 13.58
CA ASN A 262 -6.34 -3.90 14.50
C ASN A 262 -4.90 -3.95 15.03
N LYS A 263 -3.94 -4.05 14.09
CA LYS A 263 -2.52 -4.18 14.37
C LYS A 263 -1.74 -3.00 13.81
N ILE A 264 -0.62 -2.68 14.47
CA ILE A 264 0.36 -1.72 13.94
C ILE A 264 1.61 -2.51 13.56
N TYR A 265 2.08 -2.32 12.33
CA TYR A 265 3.36 -2.82 11.85
C TYR A 265 4.38 -1.69 11.93
N CYS A 266 5.52 -1.96 12.52
CA CYS A 266 6.60 -1.00 12.69
C CYS A 266 7.89 -1.60 12.13
N SER A 267 8.46 -1.00 11.09
CA SER A 267 9.74 -1.42 10.55
C SER A 267 10.88 -1.00 11.46
N ASN A 268 11.84 -1.89 11.71
CA ASN A 268 13.05 -1.69 12.49
C ASN A 268 14.23 -1.89 11.53
N VAL A 269 14.91 -0.81 11.18
CA VAL A 269 15.97 -0.82 10.16
C VAL A 269 17.35 -1.16 10.70
N GLY A 270 17.45 -1.44 12.02
CA GLY A 270 18.71 -1.71 12.70
C GLY A 270 19.55 -0.44 12.96
N ALA A 271 20.62 -0.59 13.71
CA ALA A 271 21.60 0.49 13.84
C ALA A 271 22.43 0.56 12.55
N PRO A 272 22.61 1.74 11.95
CA PRO A 272 23.47 1.89 10.78
C PRO A 272 24.93 1.65 11.20
N GLY A 273 25.51 0.53 10.76
CA GLY A 273 26.91 0.19 11.00
C GLY A 273 27.47 -0.61 9.83
N PRO A 274 28.72 -0.32 9.39
CA PRO A 274 29.29 -0.93 8.20
C PRO A 274 29.65 -2.42 8.33
N ASP A 275 29.58 -3.01 9.53
CA ASP A 275 30.18 -4.32 9.80
C ASP A 275 29.24 -5.41 10.33
N THR A 276 27.96 -5.11 10.52
CA THR A 276 26.97 -6.14 10.88
C THR A 276 25.70 -5.86 10.09
N PRO A 277 25.21 -6.79 9.24
CA PRO A 277 23.83 -6.72 8.78
C PRO A 277 22.97 -6.88 10.04
N ALA A 278 22.54 -5.75 10.62
CA ALA A 278 21.53 -5.78 11.67
C ALA A 278 20.35 -6.54 11.10
N ALA A 279 19.84 -7.52 11.83
CA ALA A 279 18.66 -8.25 11.42
C ALA A 279 17.48 -7.29 11.43
N CYS A 280 17.21 -6.65 10.27
CA CYS A 280 16.07 -5.79 10.11
C CYS A 280 14.79 -6.59 10.32
N THR A 281 13.87 -6.03 11.06
CA THR A 281 12.65 -6.72 11.48
C THR A 281 11.44 -5.82 11.34
N ILE A 282 10.26 -6.42 11.44
CA ILE A 282 9.00 -5.70 11.59
C ILE A 282 8.37 -6.15 12.90
N SER A 283 8.21 -5.22 13.83
CA SER A 283 7.44 -5.46 15.06
C SER A 283 5.96 -5.35 14.75
N VAL A 284 5.17 -6.37 15.12
CA VAL A 284 3.72 -6.37 15.01
C VAL A 284 3.14 -6.09 16.39
N ILE A 285 2.42 -4.98 16.50
CA ILE A 285 1.85 -4.50 17.77
C ILE A 285 0.33 -4.75 17.75
N ASP A 286 -0.18 -5.42 18.77
CA ASP A 286 -1.60 -5.45 19.08
C ASP A 286 -2.04 -4.06 19.56
N ALA A 287 -2.88 -3.40 18.78
CA ALA A 287 -3.32 -2.04 19.08
C ALA A 287 -4.38 -1.97 20.21
N VAL A 288 -4.96 -3.08 20.63
CA VAL A 288 -5.84 -3.15 21.79
C VAL A 288 -5.04 -3.04 23.08
N ASN A 289 -4.04 -3.94 23.23
CA ASN A 289 -3.24 -4.08 24.44
C ASN A 289 -1.97 -3.23 24.44
N ASN A 290 -1.58 -2.67 23.28
CA ASN A 290 -0.33 -1.93 23.05
C ASN A 290 0.92 -2.78 23.40
N THR A 291 0.97 -4.01 22.90
CA THR A 291 2.07 -4.96 23.11
C THR A 291 2.55 -5.54 21.80
N VAL A 292 3.85 -5.83 21.68
CA VAL A 292 4.38 -6.59 20.55
C VAL A 292 3.91 -8.03 20.66
N ILE A 293 3.24 -8.52 19.62
CA ILE A 293 2.71 -9.89 19.55
C ILE A 293 3.48 -10.78 18.59
N SER A 294 4.23 -10.21 17.67
CA SER A 294 5.07 -10.93 16.72
C SER A 294 6.21 -10.05 16.24
N THR A 295 7.30 -10.69 15.81
CA THR A 295 8.43 -10.04 15.13
C THR A 295 8.70 -10.82 13.84
N ILE A 296 8.62 -10.12 12.71
CA ILE A 296 8.85 -10.69 11.40
C ILE A 296 10.27 -10.34 10.95
N THR A 297 11.05 -11.31 10.51
CA THR A 297 12.34 -11.04 9.86
C THR A 297 12.11 -10.40 8.51
N ALA A 298 12.67 -9.22 8.29
CA ALA A 298 12.59 -8.47 7.04
C ALA A 298 13.87 -8.62 6.21
N GLY A 299 13.87 -8.02 5.02
CA GLY A 299 15.09 -7.74 4.29
C GLY A 299 15.78 -6.49 4.83
N ASP A 300 16.83 -6.08 4.16
CA ASP A 300 17.63 -4.93 4.56
C ASP A 300 16.88 -3.62 4.27
N GLU A 301 16.76 -2.77 5.28
CA GLU A 301 16.06 -1.49 5.30
C GLU A 301 14.59 -1.54 4.83
N PRO A 302 13.67 -2.16 5.61
CA PRO A 302 12.24 -2.11 5.34
C PRO A 302 11.70 -0.69 5.54
N THR A 303 11.14 -0.04 4.50
CA THR A 303 10.84 1.40 4.53
C THR A 303 9.37 1.77 4.37
N ALA A 304 8.64 1.18 3.46
CA ALA A 304 7.27 1.55 3.17
C ALA A 304 6.34 0.34 3.20
N PHE A 305 5.06 0.58 3.45
CA PHE A 305 4.04 -0.47 3.55
C PHE A 305 2.81 -0.15 2.72
N CYS A 306 2.18 -1.16 2.13
CA CYS A 306 0.79 -1.06 1.71
C CYS A 306 0.01 -2.34 2.06
N TYR A 307 -1.31 -2.23 2.05
CA TYR A 307 -2.23 -3.29 2.41
C TYR A 307 -3.16 -3.64 1.27
N SER A 308 -3.28 -4.92 0.99
CA SER A 308 -4.29 -5.48 0.10
C SER A 308 -5.47 -6.00 0.91
N PRO A 309 -6.59 -5.27 0.97
CA PRO A 309 -7.75 -5.68 1.77
C PRO A 309 -8.44 -6.92 1.21
N ASN A 310 -8.44 -7.10 -0.11
CA ASN A 310 -9.07 -8.24 -0.76
C ASN A 310 -8.41 -9.57 -0.40
N ASN A 311 -7.10 -9.55 -0.22
CA ASN A 311 -6.28 -10.73 0.01
C ASN A 311 -5.71 -10.80 1.43
N ASN A 312 -5.99 -9.79 2.27
CA ASN A 312 -5.48 -9.63 3.63
C ASN A 312 -3.96 -9.81 3.70
N LYS A 313 -3.25 -9.09 2.82
CA LYS A 313 -1.79 -9.12 2.72
C LYS A 313 -1.19 -7.76 3.00
N ILE A 314 -0.01 -7.78 3.59
CA ILE A 314 0.82 -6.60 3.78
C ILE A 314 2.04 -6.75 2.88
N TYR A 315 2.33 -5.69 2.15
CA TYR A 315 3.52 -5.56 1.31
C TYR A 315 4.43 -4.52 1.91
N TRP A 316 5.74 -4.74 1.82
CA TRP A 316 6.74 -3.73 2.13
C TRP A 316 7.92 -3.85 1.18
N VAL A 317 8.64 -2.75 1.02
CA VAL A 317 9.90 -2.73 0.28
C VAL A 317 11.06 -2.98 1.25
N ASP A 318 11.97 -3.86 0.87
CA ASP A 318 13.28 -4.05 1.49
C ASP A 318 14.30 -3.35 0.56
N GLU A 319 14.61 -2.07 0.87
CA GLU A 319 15.29 -1.14 -0.05
C GLU A 319 16.64 -1.69 -0.53
N TRP A 320 17.51 -2.10 0.39
CA TRP A 320 18.84 -2.62 0.06
C TRP A 320 18.86 -4.12 -0.28
N SER A 321 17.81 -4.83 0.01
CA SER A 321 17.62 -6.20 -0.49
C SER A 321 17.00 -6.25 -1.88
N HIS A 322 16.66 -5.11 -2.48
CA HIS A 322 16.13 -4.98 -3.85
C HIS A 322 14.89 -5.84 -4.13
N ARG A 323 13.99 -5.92 -3.17
CA ARG A 323 12.82 -6.79 -3.24
C ARG A 323 11.58 -6.18 -2.58
N VAL A 324 10.43 -6.75 -2.90
CA VAL A 324 9.18 -6.56 -2.16
C VAL A 324 8.90 -7.82 -1.38
N SER A 325 8.67 -7.69 -0.10
CA SER A 325 8.23 -8.77 0.78
C SER A 325 6.73 -8.72 1.00
N VAL A 326 6.11 -9.90 1.13
CA VAL A 326 4.66 -10.07 1.28
C VAL A 326 4.39 -10.95 2.50
N ALA A 327 3.54 -10.48 3.41
CA ALA A 327 3.08 -11.23 4.56
C ALA A 327 1.58 -11.50 4.52
N ASP A 328 1.18 -12.64 5.08
CA ASP A 328 -0.20 -12.92 5.47
C ASP A 328 -0.51 -12.14 6.76
N ALA A 329 -1.41 -11.18 6.68
CA ALA A 329 -1.74 -10.31 7.81
C ALA A 329 -2.52 -11.00 8.95
N THR A 330 -3.02 -12.23 8.71
CA THR A 330 -3.63 -13.05 9.76
C THR A 330 -2.56 -13.76 10.60
N LYS A 331 -1.53 -14.26 9.91
CA LYS A 331 -0.47 -15.09 10.53
C LYS A 331 0.74 -14.29 10.98
N ASP A 332 0.85 -13.03 10.54
CA ASP A 332 2.00 -12.17 10.74
C ASP A 332 3.31 -12.85 10.30
N SER A 333 3.29 -13.48 9.14
CA SER A 333 4.44 -14.21 8.60
C SER A 333 4.63 -13.95 7.11
N VAL A 334 5.89 -13.88 6.70
CA VAL A 334 6.24 -13.76 5.27
C VAL A 334 5.77 -14.98 4.51
N ILE A 335 5.03 -14.75 3.45
CA ILE A 335 4.56 -15.82 2.54
C ILE A 335 5.31 -15.81 1.21
N MET A 336 5.94 -14.70 0.85
CA MET A 336 6.68 -14.55 -0.39
C MET A 336 7.63 -13.36 -0.33
N THR A 337 8.71 -13.46 -1.10
CA THR A 337 9.56 -12.33 -1.45
C THR A 337 9.67 -12.25 -2.97
N ILE A 338 9.54 -11.05 -3.53
CA ILE A 338 9.55 -10.80 -4.97
C ILE A 338 10.81 -10.02 -5.29
N SER A 339 11.77 -10.66 -5.96
CA SER A 339 12.96 -9.98 -6.47
C SER A 339 12.57 -9.06 -7.63
N LEU A 340 13.05 -7.82 -7.60
CA LEU A 340 12.73 -6.80 -8.60
C LEU A 340 13.71 -6.78 -9.80
N GLY A 341 14.62 -7.74 -9.86
CA GLY A 341 15.56 -7.90 -10.97
C GLY A 341 16.97 -8.23 -10.51
N SER A 342 17.88 -8.44 -11.50
CA SER A 342 19.31 -8.63 -11.27
C SER A 342 20.02 -7.28 -11.30
N GLY A 343 20.50 -6.81 -10.17
CA GLY A 343 21.22 -5.53 -10.05
C GLY A 343 20.75 -4.72 -8.87
N VAL A 344 21.31 -3.53 -8.71
CA VAL A 344 20.93 -2.62 -7.65
C VAL A 344 19.68 -1.85 -8.09
N VAL A 345 18.51 -2.25 -7.62
CA VAL A 345 17.20 -1.69 -8.02
C VAL A 345 16.76 -0.59 -7.08
N GLN A 346 16.91 -0.79 -5.79
CA GLN A 346 16.57 0.13 -4.70
C GLN A 346 15.11 0.62 -4.74
N PRO A 347 14.13 -0.27 -4.42
CA PRO A 347 12.74 0.16 -4.25
C PRO A 347 12.62 1.04 -3.01
N VAL A 348 11.84 2.13 -3.07
CA VAL A 348 11.75 3.12 -1.97
C VAL A 348 10.34 3.19 -1.40
N ASP A 349 9.34 3.15 -2.25
CA ASP A 349 7.94 3.28 -1.84
C ASP A 349 7.04 2.33 -2.62
N LEU A 350 5.79 2.17 -2.14
CA LEU A 350 4.78 1.35 -2.81
C LEU A 350 3.35 1.81 -2.50
N CYS A 351 2.47 1.63 -3.48
CA CYS A 351 1.04 1.87 -3.31
C CYS A 351 0.19 0.72 -3.86
N TYR A 352 -1.02 0.57 -3.32
CA TYR A 352 -1.98 -0.46 -3.75
C TYR A 352 -3.12 0.15 -4.56
N ASN A 353 -3.40 -0.45 -5.72
CA ASN A 353 -4.57 -0.17 -6.55
C ASN A 353 -5.63 -1.27 -6.34
N PRO A 354 -6.70 -1.00 -5.58
CA PRO A 354 -7.73 -2.00 -5.29
C PRO A 354 -8.63 -2.34 -6.47
N ILE A 355 -8.73 -1.47 -7.47
CA ILE A 355 -9.57 -1.70 -8.67
C ILE A 355 -8.99 -2.83 -9.52
N ASN A 356 -7.69 -2.84 -9.68
CA ASN A 356 -6.98 -3.80 -10.53
C ASN A 356 -6.18 -4.83 -9.73
N GLU A 357 -6.22 -4.80 -8.39
CA GLU A 357 -5.45 -5.67 -7.49
C GLU A 357 -3.96 -5.64 -7.83
N ARG A 358 -3.37 -4.45 -7.85
CA ARG A 358 -1.98 -4.21 -8.20
C ARG A 358 -1.26 -3.46 -7.10
N VAL A 359 -0.03 -3.88 -6.84
CA VAL A 359 0.94 -3.12 -6.07
C VAL A 359 1.93 -2.50 -7.05
N TYR A 360 2.14 -1.22 -6.93
CA TYR A 360 3.15 -0.47 -7.66
C TYR A 360 4.29 -0.17 -6.71
N THR A 361 5.53 -0.41 -7.14
CA THR A 361 6.72 0.01 -6.40
C THR A 361 7.67 0.74 -7.33
N ASP A 362 8.21 1.84 -6.87
CA ASP A 362 9.22 2.59 -7.57
C ASP A 362 10.60 1.94 -7.38
N ASN A 363 11.45 2.09 -8.38
CA ASN A 363 12.80 1.56 -8.37
C ASN A 363 13.78 2.68 -8.71
N ARG A 364 14.40 3.23 -7.67
CA ARG A 364 15.18 4.45 -7.72
C ARG A 364 16.35 4.40 -8.70
N LEU A 365 17.14 3.34 -8.67
CA LEU A 365 18.39 3.26 -9.44
C LEU A 365 18.22 2.68 -10.85
N THR A 366 17.08 2.06 -11.13
CA THR A 366 16.79 1.51 -12.46
C THR A 366 15.82 2.38 -13.26
N TYR A 367 15.35 3.49 -12.67
CA TYR A 367 14.42 4.42 -13.32
C TYR A 367 13.21 3.73 -13.94
N ASN A 368 12.59 2.88 -13.15
CA ASN A 368 11.38 2.16 -13.57
C ASN A 368 10.42 1.96 -12.40
N LEU A 369 9.21 1.57 -12.74
CA LEU A 369 8.17 1.20 -11.81
C LEU A 369 7.82 -0.27 -12.03
N THR A 370 7.87 -1.08 -10.99
CA THR A 370 7.42 -2.47 -11.06
C THR A 370 5.96 -2.57 -10.66
N VAL A 371 5.17 -3.28 -11.46
CA VAL A 371 3.77 -3.58 -11.17
C VAL A 371 3.66 -5.04 -10.76
N ILE A 372 3.19 -5.28 -9.55
CA ILE A 372 2.98 -6.61 -8.98
C ILE A 372 1.48 -6.88 -8.98
N LYS A 373 1.07 -7.97 -9.61
CA LYS A 373 -0.32 -8.45 -9.53
C LYS A 373 -0.54 -9.17 -8.21
N ASP A 374 -1.56 -8.75 -7.47
CA ASP A 374 -2.01 -9.41 -6.26
C ASP A 374 -3.32 -10.15 -6.53
N SER A 375 -3.24 -11.39 -6.94
CA SER A 375 -4.43 -12.19 -7.20
C SER A 375 -4.42 -13.51 -6.46
N PHE A 376 -5.61 -14.09 -6.32
CA PHE A 376 -5.75 -15.47 -5.92
C PHE A 376 -5.47 -16.35 -7.13
N THR A 377 -4.39 -17.14 -7.12
CA THR A 377 -4.30 -18.30 -7.97
C THR A 377 -4.62 -19.52 -7.12
N THR A 378 -5.62 -20.27 -7.50
CA THR A 378 -5.74 -21.65 -7.03
C THR A 378 -4.60 -22.43 -7.67
N ALA A 379 -3.68 -22.97 -6.85
CA ALA A 379 -2.61 -23.82 -7.35
C ALA A 379 -3.21 -25.00 -8.12
N GLY A 380 -2.83 -25.14 -9.37
CA GLY A 380 -3.24 -26.26 -10.23
C GLY A 380 -4.19 -25.91 -11.38
N ILE A 381 -4.62 -24.65 -11.52
CA ILE A 381 -5.30 -24.22 -12.73
C ILE A 381 -4.32 -23.33 -13.51
N PRO A 382 -3.90 -23.72 -14.72
CA PRO A 382 -3.17 -22.83 -15.60
C PRO A 382 -4.04 -21.56 -15.75
N SER A 383 -3.44 -20.37 -15.58
CA SER A 383 -4.13 -19.12 -15.90
C SER A 383 -4.66 -19.26 -17.33
N PRO A 384 -5.99 -19.30 -17.56
CA PRO A 384 -6.46 -19.32 -18.91
C PRO A 384 -6.08 -17.96 -19.49
N THR A 385 -5.19 -17.95 -20.44
CA THR A 385 -5.14 -16.89 -21.43
C THR A 385 -6.53 -16.86 -22.06
N ILE A 386 -7.33 -15.87 -21.67
CA ILE A 386 -8.77 -15.75 -22.05
C ILE A 386 -8.95 -15.71 -23.58
N GLU A 387 -7.87 -15.58 -24.34
CA GLU A 387 -7.91 -15.44 -25.81
C GLU A 387 -8.01 -16.78 -26.59
N ASN A 388 -7.87 -17.97 -25.94
CA ASN A 388 -7.98 -19.25 -26.64
C ASN A 388 -8.60 -20.37 -25.80
N SER A 389 -9.63 -20.11 -24.98
CA SER A 389 -10.34 -21.23 -24.34
C SER A 389 -11.14 -21.97 -25.41
N LEU A 390 -10.80 -23.25 -25.61
CA LEU A 390 -11.59 -24.17 -26.46
C LEU A 390 -13.01 -24.35 -25.92
N ILE A 391 -13.28 -23.88 -24.70
CA ILE A 391 -14.57 -23.95 -24.04
C ILE A 391 -15.38 -22.70 -24.35
N LYS A 392 -16.55 -22.90 -24.93
CA LYS A 392 -17.56 -21.83 -25.12
C LYS A 392 -18.79 -22.17 -24.30
N ILE A 393 -19.38 -21.16 -23.66
CA ILE A 393 -20.60 -21.29 -22.85
C ILE A 393 -21.67 -20.28 -23.31
N TYR A 394 -22.92 -20.69 -23.22
CA TYR A 394 -24.07 -19.83 -23.57
C TYR A 394 -25.36 -20.30 -22.88
N PRO A 395 -26.31 -19.41 -22.55
CA PRO A 395 -26.13 -17.96 -22.53
C PRO A 395 -25.20 -17.52 -21.39
N ASN A 396 -24.58 -16.37 -21.54
CA ASN A 396 -23.82 -15.74 -20.44
C ASN A 396 -24.06 -14.23 -20.52
N PRO A 397 -24.81 -13.62 -19.61
CA PRO A 397 -25.36 -14.17 -18.36
C PRO A 397 -26.44 -15.26 -18.54
N VAL A 398 -26.56 -16.15 -17.53
CA VAL A 398 -27.47 -17.29 -17.53
C VAL A 398 -28.54 -17.18 -16.42
N ASP A 399 -29.77 -17.57 -16.72
CA ASP A 399 -30.87 -17.60 -15.74
C ASP A 399 -31.10 -19.00 -15.16
N HIS A 400 -31.13 -20.05 -16.00
CA HIS A 400 -31.45 -21.41 -15.59
C HIS A 400 -30.41 -22.44 -16.03
N ILE A 401 -30.16 -22.55 -17.34
CA ILE A 401 -29.29 -23.59 -17.91
C ILE A 401 -28.18 -22.95 -18.71
N LEU A 402 -26.95 -23.28 -18.35
CA LEU A 402 -25.72 -22.92 -19.06
C LEU A 402 -25.32 -24.09 -19.95
N TYR A 403 -25.13 -23.86 -21.24
CA TYR A 403 -24.68 -24.85 -22.20
C TYR A 403 -23.19 -24.72 -22.47
N LEU A 404 -22.54 -25.84 -22.77
CA LEU A 404 -21.16 -25.90 -23.20
C LEU A 404 -21.10 -26.33 -24.66
N ASN A 405 -20.08 -25.91 -25.39
CA ASN A 405 -19.88 -26.29 -26.80
C ASN A 405 -19.56 -27.77 -27.02
N GLU A 406 -19.11 -28.46 -25.99
CA GLU A 406 -18.79 -29.91 -25.97
C GLU A 406 -19.13 -30.48 -24.60
N LYS A 407 -19.09 -31.82 -24.47
CA LYS A 407 -19.29 -32.53 -23.19
C LYS A 407 -17.99 -32.54 -22.41
N PHE A 408 -18.04 -32.08 -21.16
CA PHE A 408 -16.95 -32.09 -20.21
C PHE A 408 -17.39 -32.62 -18.86
N SER A 409 -16.47 -33.22 -18.12
CA SER A 409 -16.56 -33.25 -16.66
C SER A 409 -16.13 -31.88 -16.13
N PHE A 410 -16.85 -31.33 -15.16
CA PHE A 410 -16.57 -30.00 -14.69
C PHE A 410 -16.88 -29.76 -13.22
N SER A 411 -16.21 -28.78 -12.67
CA SER A 411 -16.46 -28.24 -11.33
C SER A 411 -16.81 -26.77 -11.42
N VAL A 412 -17.71 -26.30 -10.56
CA VAL A 412 -18.12 -24.91 -10.50
C VAL A 412 -17.73 -24.34 -9.14
N TYR A 413 -17.09 -23.20 -9.16
CA TYR A 413 -16.64 -22.49 -7.97
C TYR A 413 -17.25 -21.10 -7.92
N SER A 414 -17.54 -20.61 -6.70
CA SER A 414 -17.79 -19.20 -6.47
C SER A 414 -16.49 -18.40 -6.57
N LEU A 415 -16.55 -17.07 -6.71
CA LEU A 415 -15.35 -16.24 -6.82
C LEU A 415 -14.43 -16.29 -5.58
N ASN A 416 -14.95 -16.68 -4.43
CA ASN A 416 -14.15 -16.88 -3.22
C ASN A 416 -13.55 -18.30 -3.12
N GLY A 417 -13.58 -19.07 -4.21
CA GLY A 417 -12.97 -20.40 -4.31
C GLY A 417 -13.76 -21.55 -3.68
N LYS A 418 -15.00 -21.32 -3.21
CA LYS A 418 -15.85 -22.36 -2.68
C LYS A 418 -16.40 -23.23 -3.82
N LEU A 419 -16.23 -24.55 -3.74
CA LEU A 419 -16.86 -25.50 -4.65
C LEU A 419 -18.38 -25.42 -4.47
N MET A 420 -19.10 -25.11 -5.53
CA MET A 420 -20.56 -24.99 -5.57
C MET A 420 -21.22 -26.21 -6.18
N TYR A 421 -20.58 -26.81 -7.19
CA TYR A 421 -21.11 -27.96 -7.90
C TYR A 421 -19.97 -28.74 -8.56
N GLN A 422 -20.11 -30.04 -8.67
CA GLN A 422 -19.17 -30.92 -9.38
C GLN A 422 -19.94 -32.00 -10.15
N LYS A 423 -19.55 -32.22 -11.40
CA LYS A 423 -20.08 -33.27 -12.25
C LYS A 423 -18.94 -34.10 -12.82
N ALA A 424 -18.84 -35.34 -12.35
CA ALA A 424 -17.77 -36.27 -12.77
C ALA A 424 -18.06 -36.90 -14.15
N GLU A 425 -19.34 -37.07 -14.50
CA GLU A 425 -19.74 -37.52 -15.83
C GLU A 425 -19.77 -36.35 -16.81
N SER A 426 -19.32 -36.59 -18.06
CA SER A 426 -19.30 -35.57 -19.10
C SER A 426 -20.70 -35.07 -19.44
N SER A 427 -20.88 -33.75 -19.41
CA SER A 427 -22.14 -33.08 -19.75
C SER A 427 -21.88 -31.85 -20.61
N ASP A 428 -22.84 -31.51 -21.46
CA ASP A 428 -22.87 -30.32 -22.28
C ASP A 428 -23.74 -29.20 -21.71
N HIS A 429 -24.26 -29.40 -20.50
CA HIS A 429 -25.05 -28.40 -19.81
C HIS A 429 -24.92 -28.46 -18.29
N LEU A 430 -25.22 -27.32 -17.64
CA LEU A 430 -25.27 -27.14 -16.20
C LEU A 430 -26.55 -26.40 -15.82
N ASP A 431 -27.37 -27.02 -14.96
CA ASP A 431 -28.49 -26.33 -14.34
C ASP A 431 -27.98 -25.45 -13.17
N VAL A 432 -28.17 -24.14 -13.29
CA VAL A 432 -27.77 -23.13 -12.32
C VAL A 432 -28.96 -22.54 -11.57
N SER A 433 -30.15 -23.14 -11.68
CA SER A 433 -31.39 -22.61 -11.07
C SER A 433 -31.28 -22.48 -9.55
N SER A 434 -30.49 -23.34 -8.90
CA SER A 434 -30.24 -23.31 -7.45
C SER A 434 -29.13 -22.34 -7.03
N PHE A 435 -28.43 -21.70 -7.97
CA PHE A 435 -27.34 -20.79 -7.67
C PHE A 435 -27.90 -19.39 -7.38
N THR A 436 -27.30 -18.71 -6.40
CA THR A 436 -27.62 -17.30 -6.17
C THR A 436 -27.09 -16.43 -7.30
N SER A 437 -27.71 -15.26 -7.53
CA SER A 437 -27.19 -14.31 -8.50
C SER A 437 -25.74 -13.93 -8.16
N GLY A 438 -24.90 -13.95 -9.18
CA GLY A 438 -23.46 -13.72 -8.95
C GLY A 438 -22.58 -14.27 -10.07
N THR A 439 -21.28 -14.13 -9.90
CA THR A 439 -20.27 -14.62 -10.85
C THR A 439 -19.65 -15.91 -10.34
N TYR A 440 -19.47 -16.86 -11.25
CA TYR A 440 -18.95 -18.20 -11.00
C TYR A 440 -17.87 -18.59 -11.99
N LEU A 441 -17.04 -19.56 -11.62
CA LEU A 441 -15.99 -20.12 -12.46
C LEU A 441 -16.33 -21.59 -12.75
N LEU A 442 -16.47 -21.95 -14.01
CA LEU A 442 -16.61 -23.33 -14.47
C LEU A 442 -15.24 -23.83 -14.94
N VAL A 443 -14.78 -24.95 -14.39
CA VAL A 443 -13.46 -25.53 -14.60
C VAL A 443 -13.61 -26.92 -15.18
N THR A 444 -12.88 -27.23 -16.27
CA THR A 444 -12.78 -28.53 -16.93
C THR A 444 -11.32 -28.93 -17.13
N GLU A 445 -11.06 -30.11 -17.67
CA GLU A 445 -9.71 -30.54 -18.07
C GLU A 445 -9.11 -29.70 -19.21
N LYS A 446 -9.93 -28.98 -20.00
CA LYS A 446 -9.47 -28.11 -21.09
C LYS A 446 -9.32 -26.63 -20.72
N GLY A 447 -9.58 -26.27 -19.46
CA GLY A 447 -9.45 -24.90 -18.99
C GLY A 447 -10.59 -24.44 -18.08
N ALA A 448 -10.67 -23.15 -17.85
CA ALA A 448 -11.69 -22.53 -17.01
C ALA A 448 -12.36 -21.36 -17.73
N ILE A 449 -13.65 -21.16 -17.48
CA ILE A 449 -14.41 -20.07 -18.05
C ILE A 449 -15.35 -19.46 -17.01
N ARG A 450 -15.49 -18.14 -17.03
CA ARG A 450 -16.36 -17.40 -16.09
C ARG A 450 -17.76 -17.22 -16.68
N PHE A 451 -18.79 -17.41 -15.84
CA PHE A 451 -20.17 -17.07 -16.19
C PHE A 451 -20.87 -16.27 -15.09
N VAL A 452 -21.93 -15.58 -15.47
CA VAL A 452 -22.73 -14.75 -14.58
C VAL A 452 -24.13 -15.36 -14.47
N LYS A 453 -24.59 -15.69 -13.26
CA LYS A 453 -25.97 -16.06 -12.93
C LYS A 453 -26.75 -14.78 -12.59
N ARG A 454 -27.88 -14.59 -13.24
CA ARG A 454 -28.86 -13.55 -12.93
C ARG A 454 -29.82 -13.94 -11.83
#